data_3b51b42642f6c35cbfa99167533d2055
#
_entry.id   3b51b42642f6c35cbfa99167533d2055
#
_cell.length_a   1.000
_cell.length_b   1.000
_cell.length_c   1.000
_cell.angle_alpha   90.00
_cell.angle_beta   90.00
_cell.angle_gamma   90.00
#
_symmetry.space_group_name_H-M   'P 1'
#
loop_
_entity.id
_entity.type
_entity.pdbx_description
1 polymer ?
#
loop_
_entity_poly.entity_id
_entity_poly.type
_entity_poly.pdbx_seq_one_letter_code
_entity_poly.pdbx_strand_id
1 'polypeptide(L)'
;MRAAPAPPALVLRGISKHFGGVRALVDVDLTVSDGEVHGLLGENGSGKSTLIKILAGFHEPDGGTLEVHGRPVDLPLPPGRFRELGLSFVHQDLALLSSMTVVENLRAGMIVRSRLRPYVSWSAERRHAREVFARYGVSIDPSATVADLRPVERALLAIVRAVEEIREVHDSDGVLVLDEPTVFLPRADTEHLFALVREIAAGGGSVLFVSHDLDEVHEITDRVTVLRDGHVVGTVATADAPADQLVEMIIGRRLEVFSAQKHDPRDGGVRATVQNLTGAGVRDVSFELHEGEVLGLTGLAGSGFESVPYLMYGAWPAASGDLVAGDAHHPLSDMRPHRAIAAGMALIPADRQRDGAVGTLPVTDNMTLPALSSYQVGLRLRRGWMRRRTGELMSAFDVRPAEPGYDYGALSGGNQQKALLAKWLQMSPRLLLLHEPTQGVDVGARQQIFATIRAAADAGASVVCASSDYEQLATICDRVLVFGRGRVGRELAGEDVTKDRIAEQCYAAATDARGAA
;
A
#
# COMPACT_ATOMS: atom_id res chain seq x y z
N MET A 1 -22.27 18.16 40.13
CA MET A 1 -21.15 17.20 40.15
C MET A 1 -20.89 16.83 38.68
N ARG A 2 -19.74 17.19 38.13
CA ARG A 2 -19.33 16.63 36.85
C ARG A 2 -19.10 15.14 37.05
N ALA A 3 -19.76 14.29 36.29
CA ALA A 3 -19.49 12.86 36.30
C ALA A 3 -17.98 12.66 36.09
N ALA A 4 -17.37 11.75 36.84
CA ALA A 4 -15.98 11.38 36.59
C ALA A 4 -15.87 10.91 35.13
N PRO A 5 -14.81 11.29 34.41
CA PRO A 5 -14.61 10.81 33.04
C PRO A 5 -14.61 9.27 33.05
N ALA A 6 -15.24 8.68 32.04
CA ALA A 6 -15.23 7.23 31.87
C ALA A 6 -13.76 6.75 31.79
N PRO A 7 -13.43 5.57 32.34
CA PRO A 7 -12.09 5.04 32.23
C PRO A 7 -11.74 4.81 30.76
N PRO A 8 -10.46 4.98 30.34
CA PRO A 8 -10.04 4.70 28.98
C PRO A 8 -10.35 3.25 28.56
N ALA A 9 -10.70 3.05 27.30
CA ALA A 9 -10.99 1.72 26.76
C ALA A 9 -9.75 0.83 26.73
N LEU A 10 -8.57 1.42 26.40
CA LEU A 10 -7.29 0.70 26.35
C LEU A 10 -6.18 1.58 26.89
N VAL A 11 -5.32 1.04 27.78
CA VAL A 11 -4.10 1.69 28.26
C VAL A 11 -2.94 0.72 28.21
N LEU A 12 -1.91 1.09 27.49
CA LEU A 12 -0.60 0.44 27.46
C LEU A 12 0.41 1.35 28.15
N ARG A 13 1.27 0.81 29.02
CA ARG A 13 2.33 1.58 29.69
C ARG A 13 3.63 0.81 29.65
N GLY A 14 4.69 1.43 29.15
CA GLY A 14 6.04 0.91 29.15
C GLY A 14 6.22 -0.36 28.35
N ILE A 15 5.37 -0.62 27.33
CA ILE A 15 5.46 -1.85 26.53
C ILE A 15 6.78 -1.89 25.78
N SER A 16 7.56 -2.93 26.03
CA SER A 16 8.86 -3.15 25.40
C SER A 16 8.96 -4.54 24.78
N LYS A 17 9.63 -4.64 23.60
CA LYS A 17 9.85 -5.90 22.90
C LYS A 17 11.15 -5.90 22.10
N HIS A 18 11.93 -6.96 22.27
CA HIS A 18 13.16 -7.19 21.55
C HIS A 18 13.08 -8.50 20.76
N PHE A 19 13.65 -8.53 19.57
CA PHE A 19 13.84 -9.73 18.76
C PHE A 19 15.33 -9.87 18.44
N GLY A 20 16.03 -10.75 19.12
CA GLY A 20 17.48 -10.85 19.00
C GLY A 20 18.16 -9.52 19.31
N GLY A 21 18.86 -8.92 18.34
CA GLY A 21 19.52 -7.63 18.49
C GLY A 21 18.66 -6.40 18.15
N VAL A 22 17.40 -6.60 17.70
CA VAL A 22 16.53 -5.50 17.27
C VAL A 22 15.55 -5.13 18.39
N ARG A 23 15.53 -3.83 18.74
CA ARG A 23 14.53 -3.25 19.65
C ARG A 23 13.30 -2.87 18.84
N ALA A 24 12.28 -3.70 18.88
CA ALA A 24 11.04 -3.47 18.11
C ALA A 24 10.10 -2.49 18.81
N LEU A 25 10.06 -2.50 20.15
CA LEU A 25 9.32 -1.55 20.99
C LEU A 25 10.16 -1.22 22.21
N VAL A 26 10.17 0.04 22.61
CA VAL A 26 10.90 0.55 23.77
C VAL A 26 10.03 1.53 24.55
N ASP A 27 9.59 1.12 25.71
CA ASP A 27 8.84 1.93 26.67
C ASP A 27 7.63 2.65 26.04
N VAL A 28 6.80 1.89 25.32
CA VAL A 28 5.67 2.41 24.54
C VAL A 28 4.45 2.61 25.43
N ASP A 29 3.97 3.86 25.48
CA ASP A 29 2.71 4.26 26.12
C ASP A 29 1.66 4.57 25.04
N LEU A 30 0.46 3.99 25.17
CA LEU A 30 -0.68 4.26 24.32
C LEU A 30 -1.97 4.27 25.13
N THR A 31 -2.80 5.27 24.91
CA THR A 31 -4.12 5.38 25.57
C THR A 31 -5.19 5.67 24.54
N VAL A 32 -6.19 4.79 24.46
CA VAL A 32 -7.40 4.96 23.66
C VAL A 32 -8.55 5.26 24.62
N SER A 33 -9.20 6.42 24.44
CA SER A 33 -10.36 6.80 25.26
C SER A 33 -11.60 6.01 24.86
N ASP A 34 -12.59 6.02 25.72
CA ASP A 34 -13.87 5.37 25.44
C ASP A 34 -14.61 6.09 24.30
N GLY A 35 -15.09 5.35 23.29
CA GLY A 35 -15.74 5.89 22.08
C GLY A 35 -14.83 6.65 21.12
N GLU A 36 -13.50 6.60 21.30
CA GLU A 36 -12.52 7.31 20.49
C GLU A 36 -12.12 6.48 19.24
N VAL A 37 -11.95 7.14 18.10
CA VAL A 37 -11.19 6.61 16.97
C VAL A 37 -9.76 7.12 17.09
N HIS A 38 -8.86 6.28 17.62
CA HIS A 38 -7.47 6.62 17.86
C HIS A 38 -6.57 6.13 16.72
N GLY A 39 -5.82 7.02 16.08
CA GLY A 39 -4.87 6.70 15.04
C GLY A 39 -3.54 6.19 15.61
N LEU A 40 -2.96 5.16 15.02
CA LEU A 40 -1.58 4.74 15.26
C LEU A 40 -0.78 4.86 13.97
N LEU A 41 0.05 5.89 13.88
CA LEU A 41 0.89 6.20 12.72
C LEU A 41 2.34 5.77 12.94
N GLY A 42 3.07 5.60 11.85
CA GLY A 42 4.52 5.37 11.84
C GLY A 42 4.96 4.70 10.55
N GLU A 43 6.24 4.79 10.24
CA GLU A 43 6.84 4.10 9.08
C GLU A 43 6.76 2.56 9.20
N ASN A 44 7.02 1.88 8.08
CA ASN A 44 7.19 0.44 8.09
C ASN A 44 8.40 0.06 8.95
N GLY A 45 8.19 -0.86 9.91
CA GLY A 45 9.23 -1.22 10.88
C GLY A 45 9.26 -0.36 12.15
N SER A 46 8.37 0.64 12.31
CA SER A 46 8.31 1.46 13.53
C SER A 46 7.83 0.72 14.79
N GLY A 47 7.28 -0.51 14.63
CA GLY A 47 6.81 -1.32 15.75
C GLY A 47 5.28 -1.52 15.82
N LYS A 48 4.47 -0.86 14.95
CA LYS A 48 2.99 -0.94 14.97
C LYS A 48 2.48 -2.39 14.98
N SER A 49 2.88 -3.18 14.00
CA SER A 49 2.46 -4.59 13.91
C SER A 49 2.96 -5.45 15.07
N THR A 50 4.09 -5.09 15.70
CA THR A 50 4.56 -5.75 16.93
C THR A 50 3.64 -5.44 18.10
N LEU A 51 3.22 -4.19 18.25
CA LEU A 51 2.28 -3.76 19.28
C LEU A 51 0.92 -4.45 19.14
N ILE A 52 0.39 -4.51 17.90
CA ILE A 52 -0.86 -5.23 17.58
C ILE A 52 -0.74 -6.72 17.92
N LYS A 53 0.37 -7.38 17.58
CA LYS A 53 0.61 -8.79 17.88
C LYS A 53 0.75 -9.08 19.37
N ILE A 54 1.23 -8.12 20.18
CA ILE A 54 1.23 -8.22 21.65
C ILE A 54 -0.21 -8.14 22.16
N LEU A 55 -1.01 -7.20 21.69
CA LEU A 55 -2.43 -7.07 22.06
C LEU A 55 -3.27 -8.29 21.63
N ALA A 56 -2.91 -8.92 20.53
CA ALA A 56 -3.56 -10.14 20.03
C ALA A 56 -3.04 -11.43 20.72
N GLY A 57 -2.02 -11.34 21.58
CA GLY A 57 -1.43 -12.49 22.28
C GLY A 57 -0.53 -13.37 21.42
N PHE A 58 -0.08 -12.88 20.26
CA PHE A 58 0.88 -13.59 19.39
C PHE A 58 2.35 -13.38 19.82
N HIS A 59 2.62 -12.24 20.47
CA HIS A 59 3.95 -11.93 20.98
C HIS A 59 3.89 -11.63 22.46
N GLU A 60 4.83 -12.18 23.22
CA GLU A 60 5.07 -11.85 24.61
C GLU A 60 5.88 -10.56 24.70
N PRO A 61 5.43 -9.51 25.42
CA PRO A 61 6.24 -8.32 25.69
C PRO A 61 7.34 -8.66 26.69
N ASP A 62 8.46 -7.94 26.62
CA ASP A 62 9.56 -8.09 27.58
C ASP A 62 9.33 -7.26 28.86
N GLY A 63 8.39 -6.31 28.82
CA GLY A 63 7.97 -5.48 29.95
C GLY A 63 6.76 -4.61 29.60
N GLY A 64 6.21 -3.98 30.62
CA GLY A 64 5.06 -3.10 30.52
C GLY A 64 3.78 -3.66 31.13
N THR A 65 2.70 -2.86 31.09
CA THR A 65 1.38 -3.19 31.63
C THR A 65 0.28 -2.90 30.63
N LEU A 66 -0.82 -3.63 30.76
CA LEU A 66 -2.03 -3.48 29.96
C LEU A 66 -3.23 -3.29 30.87
N GLU A 67 -4.07 -2.29 30.56
CA GLU A 67 -5.39 -2.13 31.17
C GLU A 67 -6.45 -2.07 30.07
N VAL A 68 -7.57 -2.73 30.25
CA VAL A 68 -8.72 -2.70 29.34
C VAL A 68 -9.96 -2.29 30.16
N HIS A 69 -10.64 -1.21 29.75
CA HIS A 69 -11.75 -0.59 30.48
C HIS A 69 -11.45 -0.38 31.97
N GLY A 70 -10.23 0.12 32.27
CA GLY A 70 -9.76 0.38 33.63
C GLY A 70 -9.48 -0.85 34.49
N ARG A 71 -9.46 -2.05 33.88
CA ARG A 71 -9.09 -3.31 34.54
C ARG A 71 -7.70 -3.72 34.16
N PRO A 72 -6.79 -3.96 35.10
CA PRO A 72 -5.47 -4.46 34.79
C PRO A 72 -5.54 -5.88 34.21
N VAL A 73 -4.71 -6.15 33.24
CA VAL A 73 -4.64 -7.42 32.51
C VAL A 73 -3.23 -7.96 32.57
N ASP A 74 -3.10 -9.22 33.00
CA ASP A 74 -1.79 -9.89 33.06
C ASP A 74 -1.23 -10.15 31.67
N LEU A 75 0.03 -9.80 31.47
CA LEU A 75 0.82 -10.10 30.27
C LEU A 75 1.80 -11.26 30.58
N PRO A 76 2.08 -12.15 29.60
CA PRO A 76 1.59 -12.17 28.22
C PRO A 76 0.14 -12.64 28.11
N LEU A 77 -0.56 -12.14 27.09
CA LEU A 77 -1.91 -12.60 26.78
C LEU A 77 -1.88 -14.00 26.17
N PRO A 78 -2.60 -14.98 26.74
CA PRO A 78 -2.80 -16.26 26.06
C PRO A 78 -3.53 -16.06 24.71
N PRO A 79 -3.24 -16.86 23.68
CA PRO A 79 -3.92 -16.79 22.39
C PRO A 79 -5.45 -16.87 22.55
N GLY A 80 -6.15 -15.92 21.94
CA GLY A 80 -7.63 -15.83 21.96
C GLY A 80 -8.24 -15.15 23.20
N ARG A 81 -7.47 -14.87 24.26
CA ARG A 81 -7.97 -14.18 25.46
C ARG A 81 -8.40 -12.75 25.18
N PHE A 82 -7.86 -12.13 24.17
CA PHE A 82 -8.25 -10.77 23.74
C PHE A 82 -9.77 -10.64 23.53
N ARG A 83 -10.44 -11.70 23.02
CA ARG A 83 -11.90 -11.70 22.84
C ARG A 83 -12.65 -11.57 24.17
N GLU A 84 -12.19 -12.26 25.23
CA GLU A 84 -12.77 -12.18 26.57
C GLU A 84 -12.57 -10.79 27.20
N LEU A 85 -11.61 -10.02 26.71
CA LEU A 85 -11.32 -8.65 27.11
C LEU A 85 -12.10 -7.60 26.30
N GLY A 86 -12.90 -8.02 25.32
CA GLY A 86 -13.60 -7.10 24.43
C GLY A 86 -12.71 -6.49 23.34
N LEU A 87 -11.59 -7.13 22.99
CA LEU A 87 -10.76 -6.71 21.87
C LEU A 87 -11.08 -7.56 20.64
N SER A 88 -11.13 -6.95 19.47
CA SER A 88 -11.20 -7.66 18.18
C SER A 88 -10.29 -7.02 17.16
N PHE A 89 -9.82 -7.83 16.18
CA PHE A 89 -8.78 -7.44 15.22
C PHE A 89 -9.24 -7.71 13.80
N VAL A 90 -9.06 -6.71 12.94
CA VAL A 90 -9.12 -6.87 11.50
C VAL A 90 -7.71 -6.66 10.98
N HIS A 91 -7.07 -7.73 10.54
CA HIS A 91 -5.73 -7.71 9.96
C HIS A 91 -5.78 -7.32 8.49
N GLN A 92 -4.64 -6.94 7.93
CA GLN A 92 -4.47 -6.54 6.54
C GLN A 92 -5.00 -7.58 5.53
N ASP A 93 -4.91 -8.88 5.82
CA ASP A 93 -5.43 -9.98 4.99
C ASP A 93 -6.92 -10.28 5.23
N LEU A 94 -7.60 -9.48 6.08
CA LEU A 94 -9.02 -9.60 6.49
C LEU A 94 -9.39 -10.94 7.17
N ALA A 95 -8.54 -11.94 7.16
CA ALA A 95 -8.75 -13.28 7.71
C ALA A 95 -10.11 -13.90 7.33
N LEU A 96 -10.54 -13.72 6.08
CA LEU A 96 -11.76 -14.30 5.51
C LEU A 96 -11.46 -15.58 4.74
N LEU A 97 -12.35 -16.56 4.85
CA LEU A 97 -12.29 -17.80 4.11
C LEU A 97 -12.98 -17.62 2.75
N SER A 98 -12.20 -17.41 1.69
CA SER A 98 -12.70 -17.04 0.36
C SER A 98 -13.63 -18.09 -0.25
N SER A 99 -13.46 -19.38 0.07
CA SER A 99 -14.28 -20.49 -0.43
C SER A 99 -15.62 -20.65 0.31
N MET A 100 -15.81 -19.93 1.40
CA MET A 100 -17.05 -19.96 2.20
C MET A 100 -17.99 -18.83 1.82
N THR A 101 -19.26 -18.99 2.16
CA THR A 101 -20.26 -17.94 2.03
C THR A 101 -20.08 -16.85 3.10
N VAL A 102 -20.70 -15.71 2.87
CA VAL A 102 -20.73 -14.57 3.79
C VAL A 102 -21.28 -14.98 5.16
N VAL A 103 -22.38 -15.69 5.21
CA VAL A 103 -22.98 -16.16 6.47
C VAL A 103 -22.10 -17.15 7.21
N GLU A 104 -21.37 -18.03 6.49
CA GLU A 104 -20.43 -18.95 7.11
C GLU A 104 -19.23 -18.21 7.70
N ASN A 105 -18.70 -17.21 7.01
CA ASN A 105 -17.62 -16.37 7.53
C ASN A 105 -18.07 -15.56 8.76
N LEU A 106 -19.26 -14.98 8.75
CA LEU A 106 -19.81 -14.23 9.88
C LEU A 106 -19.95 -15.12 11.11
N ARG A 107 -20.30 -16.41 10.94
CA ARG A 107 -20.56 -17.36 12.03
C ARG A 107 -19.39 -18.28 12.37
N ALA A 108 -18.30 -18.27 11.62
CA ALA A 108 -17.19 -19.22 11.79
C ALA A 108 -16.60 -19.24 13.21
N GLY A 109 -16.48 -18.06 13.86
CA GLY A 109 -16.01 -17.94 15.25
C GLY A 109 -17.02 -18.43 16.30
N MET A 110 -18.32 -18.44 15.98
CA MET A 110 -19.44 -18.69 16.89
C MET A 110 -19.86 -20.16 16.90
N ILE A 111 -19.78 -20.87 15.78
CA ILE A 111 -20.15 -22.29 15.65
C ILE A 111 -19.33 -23.17 16.59
N VAL A 112 -18.06 -22.82 16.79
CA VAL A 112 -17.16 -23.58 17.68
C VAL A 112 -17.56 -23.52 19.15
N ARG A 113 -18.30 -22.50 19.59
CA ARG A 113 -18.71 -22.30 20.98
C ARG A 113 -20.02 -23.03 21.38
N SER A 114 -20.86 -23.36 20.40
CA SER A 114 -22.17 -23.99 20.68
C SER A 114 -22.06 -25.51 20.76
N ARG A 115 -21.56 -26.04 21.88
CA ARG A 115 -21.56 -27.50 22.17
C ARG A 115 -22.97 -28.12 22.30
N LEU A 116 -24.04 -27.32 22.34
CA LEU A 116 -25.39 -27.76 22.69
C LEU A 116 -26.38 -27.84 21.52
N ARG A 117 -26.02 -27.41 20.28
CA ARG A 117 -26.91 -27.48 19.11
C ARG A 117 -26.24 -28.24 17.98
N PRO A 118 -26.62 -29.53 17.76
CA PRO A 118 -26.04 -30.36 16.72
C PRO A 118 -26.45 -29.98 15.28
N TYR A 119 -27.39 -29.06 15.13
CA TYR A 119 -27.92 -28.64 13.81
C TYR A 119 -27.88 -27.12 13.67
N VAL A 120 -27.33 -26.65 12.55
CA VAL A 120 -27.30 -25.24 12.15
C VAL A 120 -28.47 -25.00 11.19
N SER A 121 -29.37 -24.09 11.54
CA SER A 121 -30.43 -23.63 10.62
C SER A 121 -29.92 -22.50 9.74
N TRP A 122 -29.38 -22.79 8.58
CA TRP A 122 -28.86 -21.80 7.65
C TRP A 122 -29.88 -20.74 7.23
N SER A 123 -31.16 -21.05 7.22
CA SER A 123 -32.21 -20.06 6.95
C SER A 123 -32.34 -19.02 8.09
N ALA A 124 -32.21 -19.46 9.34
CA ALA A 124 -32.20 -18.57 10.50
C ALA A 124 -30.91 -17.73 10.54
N GLU A 125 -29.76 -18.36 10.24
CA GLU A 125 -28.46 -17.66 10.19
C GLU A 125 -28.42 -16.59 9.09
N ARG A 126 -28.95 -16.87 7.89
CA ARG A 126 -29.06 -15.86 6.83
C ARG A 126 -29.99 -14.71 7.18
N ARG A 127 -31.08 -14.98 7.92
CA ARG A 127 -31.97 -13.91 8.40
C ARG A 127 -31.24 -13.04 9.41
N HIS A 128 -30.56 -13.64 10.39
CA HIS A 128 -29.77 -12.94 11.37
C HIS A 128 -28.66 -12.11 10.73
N ALA A 129 -27.93 -12.67 9.74
CA ALA A 129 -26.93 -11.93 8.99
C ALA A 129 -27.49 -10.67 8.30
N ARG A 130 -28.73 -10.77 7.72
CA ARG A 130 -29.39 -9.57 7.14
C ARG A 130 -29.73 -8.52 8.20
N GLU A 131 -30.17 -8.94 9.38
CA GLU A 131 -30.48 -8.04 10.50
C GLU A 131 -29.20 -7.34 10.99
N VAL A 132 -28.09 -8.09 11.09
CA VAL A 132 -26.77 -7.54 11.43
C VAL A 132 -26.32 -6.53 10.38
N PHE A 133 -26.33 -6.89 9.10
CA PHE A 133 -25.91 -5.97 8.02
C PHE A 133 -26.80 -4.72 7.96
N ALA A 134 -28.13 -4.86 8.15
CA ALA A 134 -29.04 -3.72 8.20
C ALA A 134 -28.73 -2.75 9.35
N ARG A 135 -28.25 -3.25 10.50
CA ARG A 135 -27.84 -2.44 11.66
C ARG A 135 -26.65 -1.52 11.31
N TYR A 136 -25.76 -1.96 10.45
CA TYR A 136 -24.54 -1.23 10.03
C TYR A 136 -24.68 -0.59 8.65
N GLY A 137 -25.88 -0.48 8.11
CA GLY A 137 -26.09 0.10 6.79
C GLY A 137 -25.39 -0.64 5.63
N VAL A 138 -24.96 -1.89 5.85
CA VAL A 138 -24.21 -2.70 4.90
C VAL A 138 -25.15 -3.56 4.06
N SER A 139 -24.98 -3.54 2.74
CA SER A 139 -25.79 -4.33 1.80
C SER A 139 -24.95 -5.43 1.16
N ILE A 140 -24.88 -6.60 1.81
CA ILE A 140 -24.19 -7.80 1.32
C ILE A 140 -25.16 -8.98 1.35
N ASP A 141 -25.19 -9.80 0.28
CA ASP A 141 -25.98 -11.03 0.29
C ASP A 141 -25.33 -12.10 1.18
N PRO A 142 -25.99 -12.53 2.28
CA PRO A 142 -25.45 -13.58 3.13
C PRO A 142 -25.16 -14.92 2.44
N SER A 143 -25.74 -15.16 1.26
CA SER A 143 -25.56 -16.39 0.49
C SER A 143 -24.43 -16.31 -0.54
N ALA A 144 -23.89 -15.11 -0.80
CA ALA A 144 -22.79 -14.92 -1.74
C ALA A 144 -21.52 -15.60 -1.23
N THR A 145 -20.68 -16.09 -2.14
CA THR A 145 -19.34 -16.59 -1.80
C THR A 145 -18.40 -15.40 -1.60
N VAL A 146 -17.57 -15.45 -0.58
CA VAL A 146 -16.64 -14.34 -0.28
C VAL A 146 -15.67 -14.07 -1.43
N ALA A 147 -15.31 -15.11 -2.21
CA ALA A 147 -14.49 -14.93 -3.41
C ALA A 147 -15.13 -13.99 -4.45
N ASP A 148 -16.47 -13.95 -4.54
CA ASP A 148 -17.22 -13.17 -5.52
C ASP A 148 -17.51 -11.73 -5.06
N LEU A 149 -17.22 -11.40 -3.79
CA LEU A 149 -17.42 -10.07 -3.24
C LEU A 149 -16.39 -9.08 -3.77
N ARG A 150 -16.83 -7.83 -3.91
CA ARG A 150 -15.92 -6.70 -4.16
C ARG A 150 -14.96 -6.50 -2.98
N PRO A 151 -13.78 -5.92 -3.19
CA PRO A 151 -12.82 -5.65 -2.10
C PRO A 151 -13.44 -4.92 -0.90
N VAL A 152 -14.24 -3.88 -1.14
CA VAL A 152 -14.94 -3.12 -0.09
C VAL A 152 -15.93 -3.99 0.69
N GLU A 153 -16.68 -4.85 0.02
CA GLU A 153 -17.64 -5.74 0.68
C GLU A 153 -16.93 -6.76 1.58
N ARG A 154 -15.74 -7.23 1.19
CA ARG A 154 -14.90 -8.08 2.03
C ARG A 154 -14.41 -7.33 3.28
N ALA A 155 -13.95 -6.08 3.12
CA ALA A 155 -13.51 -5.26 4.25
C ALA A 155 -14.67 -5.00 5.23
N LEU A 156 -15.83 -4.58 4.73
CA LEU A 156 -17.04 -4.37 5.54
C LEU A 156 -17.48 -5.65 6.25
N LEU A 157 -17.46 -6.80 5.58
CA LEU A 157 -17.76 -8.09 6.20
C LEU A 157 -16.80 -8.42 7.34
N ALA A 158 -15.49 -8.19 7.16
CA ALA A 158 -14.48 -8.46 8.18
C ALA A 158 -14.69 -7.56 9.42
N ILE A 159 -15.00 -6.28 9.21
CA ILE A 159 -15.27 -5.32 10.29
C ILE A 159 -16.56 -5.70 11.03
N VAL A 160 -17.66 -5.93 10.32
CA VAL A 160 -18.93 -6.34 10.92
C VAL A 160 -18.77 -7.62 11.74
N ARG A 161 -18.05 -8.62 11.21
CA ARG A 161 -17.73 -9.85 11.94
C ARG A 161 -16.97 -9.55 13.23
N ALA A 162 -15.96 -8.69 13.18
CA ALA A 162 -15.13 -8.34 14.33
C ALA A 162 -15.95 -7.62 15.42
N VAL A 163 -16.84 -6.72 15.03
CA VAL A 163 -17.73 -6.00 15.98
C VAL A 163 -18.77 -6.93 16.60
N GLU A 164 -19.38 -7.81 15.81
CA GLU A 164 -20.34 -8.79 16.34
C GLU A 164 -19.67 -9.80 17.29
N GLU A 165 -18.40 -10.17 17.04
CA GLU A 165 -17.62 -10.98 17.99
C GLU A 165 -17.45 -10.31 19.35
N ILE A 166 -17.26 -8.98 19.40
CA ILE A 166 -17.21 -8.21 20.65
C ILE A 166 -18.58 -8.24 21.34
N ARG A 167 -19.66 -7.89 20.62
CA ARG A 167 -21.02 -7.78 21.15
C ARG A 167 -21.57 -9.08 21.71
N GLU A 168 -21.13 -10.23 21.20
CA GLU A 168 -21.56 -11.53 21.77
C GLU A 168 -20.93 -11.85 23.12
N VAL A 169 -19.78 -11.27 23.42
CA VAL A 169 -19.03 -11.53 24.66
C VAL A 169 -19.31 -10.46 25.73
N HIS A 170 -19.52 -9.23 25.27
CA HIS A 170 -19.76 -8.07 26.12
C HIS A 170 -21.02 -7.35 25.66
N ASP A 171 -21.95 -7.08 26.58
CA ASP A 171 -23.17 -6.28 26.33
C ASP A 171 -22.85 -4.80 26.00
N SER A 172 -21.58 -4.40 25.99
CA SER A 172 -21.09 -3.04 25.73
C SER A 172 -19.72 -3.05 25.06
N ASP A 173 -19.48 -2.06 24.36
CA ASP A 173 -18.34 -1.29 23.88
C ASP A 173 -16.96 -1.94 24.11
N GLY A 174 -16.44 -2.58 23.06
CA GLY A 174 -15.10 -3.12 23.02
C GLY A 174 -14.15 -2.22 22.22
N VAL A 175 -12.93 -2.69 22.05
CA VAL A 175 -11.92 -2.03 21.23
C VAL A 175 -11.71 -2.82 19.92
N LEU A 176 -12.02 -2.18 18.81
CA LEU A 176 -11.77 -2.71 17.47
C LEU A 176 -10.40 -2.21 16.98
N VAL A 177 -9.50 -3.12 16.64
CA VAL A 177 -8.19 -2.80 16.06
C VAL A 177 -8.26 -3.07 14.56
N LEU A 178 -8.05 -2.03 13.76
CA LEU A 178 -8.02 -2.08 12.29
C LEU A 178 -6.58 -1.87 11.81
N ASP A 179 -5.97 -2.90 11.25
CA ASP A 179 -4.58 -2.86 10.76
C ASP A 179 -4.55 -2.69 9.24
N GLU A 180 -4.34 -1.44 8.77
CA GLU A 180 -4.31 -1.03 7.37
C GLU A 180 -5.53 -1.49 6.54
N PRO A 181 -6.77 -1.20 6.98
CA PRO A 181 -7.97 -1.80 6.39
C PRO A 181 -8.29 -1.31 4.97
N THR A 182 -7.61 -0.27 4.50
CA THR A 182 -7.87 0.46 3.23
C THR A 182 -6.89 0.13 2.12
N VAL A 183 -5.78 -0.57 2.41
CA VAL A 183 -4.67 -0.83 1.45
C VAL A 183 -5.11 -1.40 0.10
N PHE A 184 -6.20 -2.17 0.07
CA PHE A 184 -6.70 -2.78 -1.16
C PHE A 184 -8.02 -2.15 -1.65
N LEU A 185 -8.41 -1.00 -1.08
CA LEU A 185 -9.65 -0.32 -1.43
C LEU A 185 -9.40 0.85 -2.40
N PRO A 186 -10.22 0.97 -3.46
CA PRO A 186 -10.29 2.22 -4.21
C PRO A 186 -10.74 3.38 -3.31
N ARG A 187 -10.22 4.57 -3.52
CA ARG A 187 -10.53 5.75 -2.69
C ARG A 187 -12.04 6.04 -2.57
N ALA A 188 -12.82 5.81 -3.63
CA ALA A 188 -14.28 5.96 -3.61
C ALA A 188 -14.99 4.96 -2.66
N ASP A 189 -14.37 3.84 -2.37
CA ASP A 189 -14.93 2.80 -1.49
C ASP A 189 -14.52 3.02 -0.02
N THR A 190 -13.46 3.79 0.23
CA THR A 190 -12.95 4.08 1.59
C THR A 190 -13.97 4.83 2.44
N GLU A 191 -14.77 5.73 1.84
CA GLU A 191 -15.84 6.47 2.53
C GLU A 191 -16.89 5.54 3.18
N HIS A 192 -17.22 4.41 2.54
CA HIS A 192 -18.16 3.45 3.12
C HIS A 192 -17.59 2.78 4.38
N LEU A 193 -16.28 2.49 4.36
CA LEU A 193 -15.59 1.94 5.52
C LEU A 193 -15.54 2.97 6.66
N PHE A 194 -15.22 4.23 6.35
CA PHE A 194 -15.17 5.31 7.35
C PHE A 194 -16.54 5.60 7.96
N ALA A 195 -17.62 5.55 7.16
CA ALA A 195 -18.98 5.67 7.67
C ALA A 195 -19.29 4.57 8.70
N LEU A 196 -18.90 3.32 8.40
CA LEU A 196 -19.06 2.20 9.35
C LEU A 196 -18.24 2.41 10.63
N VAL A 197 -16.98 2.85 10.52
CA VAL A 197 -16.13 3.13 11.69
C VAL A 197 -16.71 4.22 12.58
N ARG A 198 -17.22 5.32 11.97
CA ARG A 198 -17.90 6.40 12.69
C ARG A 198 -19.17 5.90 13.39
N GLU A 199 -19.94 5.01 12.76
CA GLU A 199 -21.14 4.42 13.35
C GLU A 199 -20.81 3.54 14.57
N ILE A 200 -19.72 2.76 14.49
CA ILE A 200 -19.20 1.96 15.60
C ILE A 200 -18.81 2.85 16.77
N ALA A 201 -18.04 3.93 16.52
CA ALA A 201 -17.63 4.87 17.54
C ALA A 201 -18.81 5.62 18.16
N ALA A 202 -19.77 6.09 17.35
CA ALA A 202 -21.00 6.73 17.82
C ALA A 202 -21.88 5.78 18.64
N GLY A 203 -21.80 4.47 18.40
CA GLY A 203 -22.44 3.42 19.20
C GLY A 203 -21.73 3.11 20.51
N GLY A 204 -20.61 3.78 20.84
CA GLY A 204 -19.83 3.60 22.07
C GLY A 204 -18.62 2.67 21.92
N GLY A 205 -18.39 2.08 20.76
CA GLY A 205 -17.19 1.28 20.49
C GLY A 205 -15.94 2.16 20.32
N SER A 206 -14.79 1.69 20.80
CA SER A 206 -13.51 2.38 20.61
C SER A 206 -12.74 1.74 19.46
N VAL A 207 -12.03 2.53 18.67
CA VAL A 207 -11.30 2.02 17.50
C VAL A 207 -9.84 2.43 17.55
N LEU A 208 -8.93 1.47 17.42
CA LEU A 208 -7.52 1.73 17.12
C LEU A 208 -7.30 1.55 15.62
N PHE A 209 -7.18 2.67 14.92
CA PHE A 209 -7.02 2.72 13.46
C PHE A 209 -5.54 2.85 13.09
N VAL A 210 -4.98 1.80 12.51
CA VAL A 210 -3.58 1.77 12.09
C VAL A 210 -3.51 2.00 10.59
N SER A 211 -2.86 3.08 10.19
CA SER A 211 -2.64 3.44 8.79
C SER A 211 -1.27 4.11 8.62
N HIS A 212 -0.80 4.15 7.40
CA HIS A 212 0.33 4.97 6.98
C HIS A 212 -0.11 6.12 6.07
N ASP A 213 -1.41 6.20 5.75
CA ASP A 213 -2.00 7.27 4.95
C ASP A 213 -2.49 8.40 5.86
N LEU A 214 -1.93 9.60 5.66
CA LEU A 214 -2.23 10.77 6.49
C LEU A 214 -3.61 11.34 6.18
N ASP A 215 -4.07 11.28 4.93
CA ASP A 215 -5.40 11.76 4.54
C ASP A 215 -6.47 10.95 5.27
N GLU A 216 -6.31 9.62 5.32
CA GLU A 216 -7.22 8.73 6.06
C GLU A 216 -7.25 9.04 7.55
N VAL A 217 -6.08 9.22 8.15
CA VAL A 217 -5.98 9.52 9.58
C VAL A 217 -6.63 10.85 9.89
N HIS A 218 -6.40 11.90 9.09
CA HIS A 218 -7.05 13.19 9.26
C HIS A 218 -8.57 13.12 9.13
N GLU A 219 -9.05 12.24 8.28
CA GLU A 219 -10.48 12.11 8.02
C GLU A 219 -11.23 11.36 9.11
N ILE A 220 -10.61 10.31 9.72
CA ILE A 220 -11.37 9.39 10.56
C ILE A 220 -11.00 9.44 12.05
N THR A 221 -9.82 9.95 12.44
CA THR A 221 -9.35 9.84 13.82
C THR A 221 -9.56 11.11 14.62
N ASP A 222 -9.82 10.96 15.94
CA ASP A 222 -9.92 12.06 16.90
C ASP A 222 -8.53 12.48 17.41
N ARG A 223 -7.69 11.49 17.72
CA ARG A 223 -6.30 11.66 18.16
C ARG A 223 -5.41 10.66 17.46
N VAL A 224 -4.14 10.99 17.40
CA VAL A 224 -3.15 10.13 16.75
C VAL A 224 -1.89 10.02 17.61
N THR A 225 -1.41 8.79 17.78
CA THR A 225 -0.09 8.49 18.35
C THR A 225 0.87 8.11 17.24
N VAL A 226 2.03 8.77 17.20
CA VAL A 226 3.09 8.48 16.22
C VAL A 226 4.15 7.60 16.86
N LEU A 227 4.41 6.46 16.22
CA LEU A 227 5.45 5.50 16.60
C LEU A 227 6.61 5.56 15.59
N ARG A 228 7.84 5.72 16.09
CA ARG A 228 9.06 5.75 15.29
C ARG A 228 10.20 5.00 15.98
N ASP A 229 10.88 4.12 15.26
CA ASP A 229 12.00 3.32 15.77
C ASP A 229 11.71 2.62 17.10
N GLY A 230 10.46 2.15 17.27
CA GLY A 230 10.00 1.49 18.49
C GLY A 230 9.61 2.42 19.64
N HIS A 231 9.67 3.74 19.48
CA HIS A 231 9.32 4.73 20.51
C HIS A 231 8.09 5.54 20.13
N VAL A 232 7.29 5.95 21.12
CA VAL A 232 6.27 6.97 20.93
C VAL A 232 6.92 8.33 20.81
N VAL A 233 6.75 8.99 19.66
CA VAL A 233 7.22 10.37 19.43
C VAL A 233 6.28 11.38 20.09
N GLY A 234 4.99 11.11 20.06
CA GLY A 234 3.97 11.93 20.70
C GLY A 234 2.57 11.49 20.33
N THR A 235 1.60 12.02 21.09
CA THR A 235 0.16 11.87 20.83
C THR A 235 -0.45 13.25 20.71
N VAL A 236 -1.18 13.51 19.63
CA VAL A 236 -1.79 14.80 19.32
C VAL A 236 -3.25 14.65 18.93
N ALA A 237 -4.07 15.69 19.14
CA ALA A 237 -5.40 15.73 18.57
C ALA A 237 -5.27 15.92 17.05
N THR A 238 -5.96 15.09 16.28
CA THR A 238 -5.81 15.08 14.81
C THR A 238 -6.23 16.42 14.21
N ALA A 239 -7.29 17.02 14.72
CA ALA A 239 -7.77 18.31 14.25
C ALA A 239 -6.75 19.47 14.44
N ASP A 240 -5.84 19.35 15.41
CA ASP A 240 -4.86 20.38 15.75
C ASP A 240 -3.49 20.12 15.11
N ALA A 241 -3.29 18.96 14.45
CA ALA A 241 -2.03 18.55 13.89
C ALA A 241 -2.06 18.64 12.34
N PRO A 242 -1.45 19.66 11.73
CA PRO A 242 -1.34 19.74 10.27
C PRO A 242 -0.52 18.56 9.73
N ALA A 243 -0.80 18.16 8.49
CA ALA A 243 -0.16 17.01 7.84
C ALA A 243 1.38 17.08 7.91
N ASP A 244 1.96 18.27 7.69
CA ASP A 244 3.42 18.49 7.77
C ASP A 244 3.99 18.15 9.14
N GLN A 245 3.26 18.45 10.22
CA GLN A 245 3.69 18.14 11.59
C GLN A 245 3.67 16.62 11.82
N LEU A 246 2.63 15.92 11.36
CA LEU A 246 2.56 14.45 11.47
C LEU A 246 3.68 13.80 10.66
N VAL A 247 3.97 14.30 9.48
CA VAL A 247 5.10 13.86 8.65
C VAL A 247 6.43 14.06 9.39
N GLU A 248 6.65 15.23 9.99
CA GLU A 248 7.86 15.51 10.79
C GLU A 248 7.98 14.56 11.99
N MET A 249 6.89 14.26 12.67
CA MET A 249 6.88 13.30 13.78
C MET A 249 7.22 11.88 13.30
N ILE A 250 6.69 11.44 12.15
CA ILE A 250 6.92 10.12 11.58
C ILE A 250 8.38 9.96 11.16
N ILE A 251 8.94 10.94 10.43
CA ILE A 251 10.24 10.83 9.76
C ILE A 251 11.37 11.35 10.65
N GLY A 252 11.06 12.23 11.64
CA GLY A 252 12.05 12.79 12.57
C GLY A 252 12.84 13.97 12.04
N ARG A 253 12.50 14.45 10.87
CA ARG A 253 13.04 15.67 10.26
C ARG A 253 11.96 16.34 9.43
N ARG A 254 12.05 17.65 9.31
CA ARG A 254 11.22 18.37 8.35
C ARG A 254 11.50 17.83 6.96
N LEU A 255 10.49 17.24 6.31
CA LEU A 255 10.62 16.95 4.90
C LEU A 255 10.62 18.28 4.15
N GLU A 256 11.65 18.51 3.37
CA GLU A 256 11.47 19.33 2.17
C GLU A 256 10.54 18.49 1.28
N VAL A 257 9.27 18.88 1.20
CA VAL A 257 8.31 18.24 0.29
C VAL A 257 8.95 18.30 -1.10
N PHE A 258 9.22 17.14 -1.67
CA PHE A 258 9.80 17.06 -2.99
C PHE A 258 8.83 17.75 -3.96
N SER A 259 9.26 18.89 -4.50
CA SER A 259 8.58 19.57 -5.60
C SER A 259 9.48 19.48 -6.81
N ALA A 260 9.09 18.66 -7.78
CA ALA A 260 9.79 18.60 -9.04
C ALA A 260 9.73 19.99 -9.71
N GLN A 261 10.87 20.50 -10.17
CA GLN A 261 10.83 21.56 -11.17
C GLN A 261 10.29 20.92 -12.45
N LYS A 262 9.02 21.22 -12.76
CA LYS A 262 8.40 20.75 -14.00
C LYS A 262 9.06 21.47 -15.17
N HIS A 263 9.54 20.71 -16.13
CA HIS A 263 10.07 21.23 -17.39
C HIS A 263 8.98 21.11 -18.45
N ASP A 264 8.99 22.00 -19.45
CA ASP A 264 8.19 21.74 -20.65
C ASP A 264 8.87 20.59 -21.40
N PRO A 265 8.24 19.42 -21.49
CA PRO A 265 8.87 18.25 -22.11
C PRO A 265 9.17 18.47 -23.60
N ARG A 266 8.55 19.48 -24.23
CA ARG A 266 8.75 19.85 -25.62
C ARG A 266 10.08 20.58 -25.89
N ASP A 267 10.73 21.08 -24.84
CA ASP A 267 12.07 21.68 -24.93
C ASP A 267 13.15 20.62 -25.18
N GLY A 268 12.88 19.34 -24.83
CA GLY A 268 13.70 18.18 -25.14
C GLY A 268 13.36 17.56 -26.49
N GLY A 269 14.36 16.98 -27.19
CA GLY A 269 14.11 16.22 -28.42
C GLY A 269 13.26 14.97 -28.17
N VAL A 270 12.51 14.53 -29.19
CA VAL A 270 11.77 13.26 -29.12
C VAL A 270 12.76 12.11 -28.97
N ARG A 271 12.69 11.41 -27.86
CA ARG A 271 13.52 10.23 -27.56
C ARG A 271 12.99 8.98 -28.21
N ALA A 272 11.69 8.78 -28.12
CA ALA A 272 11.00 7.64 -28.69
C ALA A 272 9.54 7.95 -29.00
N THR A 273 8.98 7.26 -29.97
CA THR A 273 7.55 7.33 -30.32
C THR A 273 6.96 5.93 -30.23
N VAL A 274 5.89 5.77 -29.47
CA VAL A 274 5.03 4.59 -29.48
C VAL A 274 3.94 4.82 -30.50
N GLN A 275 3.76 3.86 -31.43
CA GLN A 275 2.77 3.95 -32.50
C GLN A 275 1.84 2.73 -32.49
N ASN A 276 0.55 3.00 -32.51
CA ASN A 276 -0.53 2.01 -32.69
C ASN A 276 -0.45 0.79 -31.75
N LEU A 277 0.00 1.00 -30.49
CA LEU A 277 0.12 -0.05 -29.49
C LEU A 277 -1.25 -0.65 -29.19
N THR A 278 -1.37 -1.97 -29.36
CA THR A 278 -2.58 -2.74 -29.08
C THR A 278 -2.23 -4.03 -28.35
N GLY A 279 -2.98 -4.38 -27.30
CA GLY A 279 -2.83 -5.62 -26.51
C GLY A 279 -3.33 -5.45 -25.09
N ALA A 280 -3.67 -6.52 -24.39
CA ALA A 280 -4.02 -6.54 -22.96
C ALA A 280 -4.88 -5.35 -22.50
N GLY A 281 -6.00 -5.06 -23.17
CA GLY A 281 -6.90 -3.96 -22.82
C GLY A 281 -6.53 -2.60 -23.44
N VAL A 282 -5.37 -2.48 -24.11
CA VAL A 282 -4.91 -1.27 -24.83
C VAL A 282 -5.35 -1.36 -26.30
N ARG A 283 -5.80 -0.24 -26.87
CA ARG A 283 -6.36 -0.18 -28.23
C ARG A 283 -5.83 1.03 -28.98
N ASP A 284 -4.92 0.80 -29.94
CA ASP A 284 -4.44 1.81 -30.87
C ASP A 284 -3.90 3.07 -30.17
N VAL A 285 -2.99 2.86 -29.20
CA VAL A 285 -2.39 3.94 -28.41
C VAL A 285 -1.10 4.40 -29.05
N SER A 286 -0.99 5.72 -29.26
CA SER A 286 0.20 6.39 -29.79
C SER A 286 0.55 7.60 -28.95
N PHE A 287 1.85 7.77 -28.65
CA PHE A 287 2.37 8.94 -27.92
C PHE A 287 3.88 9.08 -28.13
N GLU A 288 4.37 10.27 -27.91
CA GLU A 288 5.79 10.60 -27.94
C GLU A 288 6.35 10.68 -26.52
N LEU A 289 7.62 10.34 -26.39
CA LEU A 289 8.43 10.46 -25.18
C LEU A 289 9.60 11.39 -25.47
N HIS A 290 9.79 12.39 -24.62
CA HIS A 290 10.89 13.34 -24.75
C HIS A 290 12.05 13.01 -23.82
N GLU A 291 13.24 13.51 -24.14
CA GLU A 291 14.43 13.34 -23.29
C GLU A 291 14.26 14.07 -21.95
N GLY A 292 14.48 13.36 -20.85
CA GLY A 292 14.32 13.93 -19.50
C GLY A 292 12.87 14.10 -19.03
N GLU A 293 11.89 13.62 -19.82
CA GLU A 293 10.47 13.65 -19.47
C GLU A 293 10.09 12.57 -18.49
N VAL A 294 9.22 12.91 -17.54
CA VAL A 294 8.42 11.96 -16.77
C VAL A 294 6.98 12.02 -17.26
N LEU A 295 6.57 11.05 -18.10
CA LEU A 295 5.23 10.91 -18.63
C LEU A 295 4.39 10.03 -17.71
N GLY A 296 3.31 10.58 -17.15
CA GLY A 296 2.32 9.85 -16.37
C GLY A 296 1.30 9.15 -17.27
N LEU A 297 0.91 7.93 -16.91
CA LEU A 297 -0.23 7.22 -17.49
C LEU A 297 -1.21 6.89 -16.38
N THR A 298 -2.49 7.21 -16.56
CA THR A 298 -3.52 6.95 -15.56
C THR A 298 -4.90 6.76 -16.18
N GLY A 299 -5.87 6.40 -15.34
CA GLY A 299 -7.27 6.20 -15.70
C GLY A 299 -7.99 5.41 -14.62
N LEU A 300 -9.26 5.11 -14.82
CA LEU A 300 -9.95 4.18 -13.93
C LEU A 300 -9.43 2.75 -14.11
N ALA A 301 -9.54 1.94 -13.05
CA ALA A 301 -9.13 0.54 -13.08
C ALA A 301 -9.70 -0.21 -14.30
N GLY A 302 -8.83 -0.91 -15.02
CA GLY A 302 -9.20 -1.62 -16.25
C GLY A 302 -9.31 -0.73 -17.49
N SER A 303 -8.90 0.55 -17.42
CA SER A 303 -8.85 1.42 -18.60
C SER A 303 -7.69 1.12 -19.54
N GLY A 304 -6.73 0.28 -19.13
CA GLY A 304 -5.64 -0.25 -19.95
C GLY A 304 -4.29 0.44 -19.72
N PHE A 305 -4.20 1.55 -19.01
CA PHE A 305 -2.94 2.26 -18.74
C PHE A 305 -1.93 1.37 -18.02
N GLU A 306 -2.41 0.49 -17.15
CA GLU A 306 -1.62 -0.45 -16.35
C GLU A 306 -0.81 -1.41 -17.22
N SER A 307 -1.33 -1.73 -18.41
CA SER A 307 -0.73 -2.71 -19.32
C SER A 307 0.38 -2.13 -20.19
N VAL A 308 0.37 -0.81 -20.42
CA VAL A 308 1.28 -0.14 -21.36
C VAL A 308 2.76 -0.42 -21.05
N PRO A 309 3.26 -0.28 -19.80
CA PRO A 309 4.66 -0.56 -19.49
C PRO A 309 5.07 -2.01 -19.82
N TYR A 310 4.19 -2.96 -19.57
CA TYR A 310 4.46 -4.39 -19.81
C TYR A 310 4.44 -4.75 -21.29
N LEU A 311 3.55 -4.15 -22.08
CA LEU A 311 3.48 -4.31 -23.53
C LEU A 311 4.71 -3.71 -24.20
N MET A 312 5.13 -2.51 -23.79
CA MET A 312 6.33 -1.85 -24.31
C MET A 312 7.60 -2.63 -24.00
N TYR A 313 7.69 -3.22 -22.81
CA TYR A 313 8.85 -4.01 -22.39
C TYR A 313 8.86 -5.44 -22.97
N GLY A 314 7.73 -5.89 -23.50
CA GLY A 314 7.55 -7.25 -23.99
C GLY A 314 7.46 -8.30 -22.88
N ALA A 315 7.11 -7.89 -21.66
CA ALA A 315 6.74 -8.80 -20.57
C ALA A 315 5.37 -9.42 -20.82
N TRP A 316 4.47 -8.66 -21.44
CA TRP A 316 3.21 -9.14 -21.99
C TRP A 316 3.23 -9.01 -23.51
N PRO A 317 2.61 -9.95 -24.26
CA PRO A 317 2.61 -9.90 -25.71
C PRO A 317 1.72 -8.75 -26.22
N ALA A 318 2.27 -7.85 -27.00
CA ALA A 318 1.51 -6.89 -27.78
C ALA A 318 0.94 -7.56 -29.03
N ALA A 319 -0.29 -7.22 -29.41
CA ALA A 319 -0.91 -7.68 -30.65
C ALA A 319 -0.33 -6.93 -31.86
N SER A 320 -0.09 -5.62 -31.70
CA SER A 320 0.54 -4.75 -32.70
C SER A 320 1.16 -3.52 -32.03
N GLY A 321 1.89 -2.75 -32.80
CA GLY A 321 2.50 -1.48 -32.42
C GLY A 321 3.98 -1.48 -32.61
N ASP A 322 4.54 -0.27 -32.66
CA ASP A 322 5.93 -0.01 -32.93
C ASP A 322 6.51 0.95 -31.89
N LEU A 323 7.77 0.73 -31.50
CA LEU A 323 8.57 1.68 -30.75
C LEU A 323 9.69 2.18 -31.66
N VAL A 324 9.64 3.47 -31.97
CA VAL A 324 10.65 4.13 -32.80
C VAL A 324 11.51 5.00 -31.88
N ALA A 325 12.83 4.74 -31.86
CA ALA A 325 13.79 5.49 -31.03
C ALA A 325 14.99 5.91 -31.90
N GLY A 326 15.00 7.17 -32.34
CA GLY A 326 15.95 7.62 -33.37
C GLY A 326 15.79 6.80 -34.67
N ASP A 327 16.88 6.24 -35.17
CA ASP A 327 16.84 5.37 -36.34
C ASP A 327 16.44 3.91 -36.06
N ALA A 328 16.29 3.55 -34.80
CA ALA A 328 15.94 2.19 -34.40
C ALA A 328 14.40 2.01 -34.38
N HIS A 329 13.95 0.95 -35.05
CA HIS A 329 12.55 0.56 -35.12
C HIS A 329 12.37 -0.82 -34.47
N HIS A 330 11.51 -0.91 -33.48
CA HIS A 330 11.24 -2.12 -32.71
C HIS A 330 9.75 -2.47 -32.77
N PRO A 331 9.35 -3.49 -33.57
CA PRO A 331 7.98 -4.00 -33.52
C PRO A 331 7.67 -4.54 -32.11
N LEU A 332 6.63 -4.00 -31.46
CA LEU A 332 6.27 -4.38 -30.08
C LEU A 332 5.67 -5.79 -30.01
N SER A 333 5.10 -6.31 -31.11
CA SER A 333 4.68 -7.71 -31.21
C SER A 333 5.83 -8.71 -31.04
N ASP A 334 7.04 -8.31 -31.45
CA ASP A 334 8.28 -9.10 -31.33
C ASP A 334 9.12 -8.74 -30.11
N MET A 335 8.69 -7.74 -29.34
CA MET A 335 9.41 -7.33 -28.14
C MET A 335 9.43 -8.44 -27.09
N ARG A 336 10.57 -8.57 -26.43
CA ARG A 336 10.80 -9.51 -25.31
C ARG A 336 11.73 -8.83 -24.31
N PRO A 337 11.70 -9.19 -23.00
CA PRO A 337 12.50 -8.51 -21.97
C PRO A 337 13.99 -8.38 -22.29
N HIS A 338 14.61 -9.41 -22.87
CA HIS A 338 16.04 -9.36 -23.24
C HIS A 338 16.33 -8.37 -24.39
N ARG A 339 15.38 -8.19 -25.34
CA ARG A 339 15.49 -7.19 -26.41
C ARG A 339 15.26 -5.78 -25.85
N ALA A 340 14.31 -5.63 -24.94
CA ALA A 340 14.06 -4.38 -24.25
C ALA A 340 15.28 -3.91 -23.44
N ILE A 341 15.93 -4.81 -22.70
CA ILE A 341 17.18 -4.52 -21.99
C ILE A 341 18.27 -4.10 -22.97
N ALA A 342 18.42 -4.82 -24.08
CA ALA A 342 19.42 -4.48 -25.11
C ALA A 342 19.14 -3.12 -25.78
N ALA A 343 17.88 -2.71 -25.89
CA ALA A 343 17.46 -1.38 -26.36
C ALA A 343 17.59 -0.27 -25.28
N GLY A 344 18.09 -0.60 -24.11
CA GLY A 344 18.27 0.36 -23.01
C GLY A 344 16.99 0.65 -22.23
N MET A 345 16.04 -0.28 -22.20
CA MET A 345 14.82 -0.16 -21.40
C MET A 345 14.94 -0.91 -20.08
N ALA A 346 14.28 -0.37 -19.05
CA ALA A 346 14.12 -1.01 -17.74
C ALA A 346 12.65 -0.99 -17.33
N LEU A 347 12.18 -2.03 -16.64
CA LEU A 347 10.83 -2.12 -16.12
C LEU A 347 10.84 -2.37 -14.61
N ILE A 348 10.09 -1.55 -13.88
CA ILE A 348 9.75 -1.76 -12.48
C ILE A 348 8.26 -2.08 -12.40
N PRO A 349 7.90 -3.34 -12.10
CA PRO A 349 6.51 -3.78 -12.05
C PRO A 349 5.83 -3.38 -10.72
N ALA A 350 4.51 -3.33 -10.71
CA ALA A 350 3.71 -3.06 -9.51
C ALA A 350 3.90 -4.17 -8.44
N ASP A 351 3.80 -5.43 -8.83
CA ASP A 351 4.12 -6.56 -7.95
C ASP A 351 5.63 -6.82 -7.94
N ARG A 352 6.33 -6.08 -7.09
CA ARG A 352 7.79 -6.18 -6.97
C ARG A 352 8.29 -7.52 -6.46
N GLN A 353 7.48 -8.24 -5.66
CA GLN A 353 7.86 -9.52 -5.07
C GLN A 353 7.74 -10.66 -6.07
N ARG A 354 6.71 -10.65 -6.90
CA ARG A 354 6.47 -11.69 -7.91
C ARG A 354 7.26 -11.45 -9.20
N ASP A 355 7.24 -10.21 -9.69
CA ASP A 355 7.69 -9.88 -11.05
C ASP A 355 9.01 -9.06 -11.05
N GLY A 356 9.39 -8.43 -9.93
CA GLY A 356 10.54 -7.54 -9.85
C GLY A 356 11.82 -8.20 -9.34
N ALA A 357 11.70 -9.17 -8.43
CA ALA A 357 12.84 -9.79 -7.76
C ALA A 357 12.51 -11.22 -7.33
N VAL A 358 13.55 -11.96 -6.94
CA VAL A 358 13.42 -13.31 -6.35
C VAL A 358 13.61 -13.18 -4.84
N GLY A 359 12.54 -13.28 -4.07
CA GLY A 359 12.52 -13.01 -2.63
C GLY A 359 13.48 -13.87 -1.81
N THR A 360 13.71 -15.12 -2.23
CA THR A 360 14.61 -16.08 -1.56
C THR A 360 16.09 -15.90 -1.90
N LEU A 361 16.42 -15.00 -2.83
CA LEU A 361 17.80 -14.71 -3.18
C LEU A 361 18.32 -13.48 -2.41
N PRO A 362 19.65 -13.45 -2.13
CA PRO A 362 20.28 -12.27 -1.54
C PRO A 362 20.09 -11.01 -2.38
N VAL A 363 20.13 -9.84 -1.72
CA VAL A 363 20.10 -8.53 -2.39
C VAL A 363 21.17 -8.44 -3.47
N THR A 364 22.38 -8.98 -3.22
CA THR A 364 23.47 -9.04 -4.21
C THR A 364 23.03 -9.71 -5.51
N ASP A 365 22.43 -10.87 -5.44
CA ASP A 365 22.06 -11.62 -6.64
C ASP A 365 20.90 -10.93 -7.39
N ASN A 366 19.93 -10.37 -6.67
CA ASN A 366 18.85 -9.59 -7.28
C ASN A 366 19.35 -8.31 -7.97
N MET A 367 20.17 -7.51 -7.30
CA MET A 367 20.62 -6.23 -7.85
C MET A 367 21.59 -6.39 -9.03
N THR A 368 22.43 -7.42 -9.03
CA THR A 368 23.43 -7.62 -10.10
C THR A 368 22.92 -8.43 -11.28
N LEU A 369 21.73 -9.02 -11.21
CA LEU A 369 21.15 -9.87 -12.24
C LEU A 369 21.14 -9.24 -13.65
N PRO A 370 20.71 -7.99 -13.88
CA PRO A 370 20.71 -7.38 -15.21
C PRO A 370 22.11 -7.15 -15.77
N ALA A 371 23.11 -6.96 -14.89
CA ALA A 371 24.51 -6.69 -15.25
C ALA A 371 25.40 -7.92 -15.12
N LEU A 372 24.84 -9.13 -15.04
CA LEU A 372 25.58 -10.35 -14.68
C LEU A 372 26.77 -10.62 -15.61
N SER A 373 26.64 -10.32 -16.90
CA SER A 373 27.73 -10.45 -17.88
C SER A 373 28.96 -9.61 -17.54
N SER A 374 28.79 -8.45 -16.89
CA SER A 374 29.89 -7.57 -16.46
C SER A 374 30.72 -8.18 -15.33
N TYR A 375 30.17 -9.14 -14.60
CA TYR A 375 30.83 -9.84 -13.49
C TYR A 375 31.39 -11.20 -13.90
N GLN A 376 31.19 -11.61 -15.16
CA GLN A 376 31.67 -12.89 -15.68
C GLN A 376 33.10 -12.76 -16.21
N VAL A 377 33.96 -13.69 -15.83
CA VAL A 377 35.30 -13.87 -16.39
C VAL A 377 35.50 -15.34 -16.74
N GLY A 378 35.52 -15.62 -18.03
CA GLY A 378 35.43 -16.99 -18.52
C GLY A 378 34.14 -17.67 -18.08
N LEU A 379 34.24 -18.80 -17.41
CA LEU A 379 33.08 -19.55 -16.88
C LEU A 379 32.76 -19.21 -15.40
N ARG A 380 33.40 -18.21 -14.81
CA ARG A 380 33.28 -17.90 -13.39
C ARG A 380 32.70 -16.49 -13.17
N LEU A 381 31.80 -16.39 -12.16
CA LEU A 381 31.30 -15.11 -11.66
C LEU A 381 32.22 -14.60 -10.52
N ARG A 382 32.57 -13.32 -10.59
CA ARG A 382 33.37 -12.64 -9.55
C ARG A 382 32.46 -12.16 -8.42
N ARG A 383 32.06 -13.07 -7.54
CA ARG A 383 31.17 -12.81 -6.39
C ARG A 383 31.64 -11.65 -5.48
N GLY A 384 32.96 -11.47 -5.30
CA GLY A 384 33.50 -10.35 -4.54
C GLY A 384 33.22 -8.99 -5.17
N TRP A 385 33.24 -8.89 -6.50
CA TRP A 385 32.89 -7.65 -7.22
C TRP A 385 31.38 -7.37 -7.15
N MET A 386 30.56 -8.41 -7.29
CA MET A 386 29.11 -8.29 -7.13
C MET A 386 28.75 -7.72 -5.74
N ARG A 387 29.32 -8.29 -4.67
CA ARG A 387 29.07 -7.83 -3.29
C ARG A 387 29.52 -6.38 -3.08
N ARG A 388 30.71 -6.02 -3.58
CA ARG A 388 31.20 -4.63 -3.49
C ARG A 388 30.25 -3.66 -4.19
N ARG A 389 29.89 -3.97 -5.44
CA ARG A 389 28.97 -3.13 -6.22
C ARG A 389 27.62 -2.99 -5.54
N THR A 390 27.08 -4.10 -5.02
CA THR A 390 25.82 -4.07 -4.25
C THR A 390 25.94 -3.16 -3.01
N GLY A 391 27.04 -3.24 -2.26
CA GLY A 391 27.24 -2.36 -1.11
C GLY A 391 27.30 -0.87 -1.48
N GLU A 392 27.95 -0.53 -2.62
CA GLU A 392 27.96 0.84 -3.15
C GLU A 392 26.54 1.30 -3.53
N LEU A 393 25.78 0.46 -4.22
CA LEU A 393 24.39 0.76 -4.60
C LEU A 393 23.47 0.87 -3.39
N MET A 394 23.58 -0.03 -2.40
CA MET A 394 22.79 0.05 -1.18
C MET A 394 23.07 1.34 -0.42
N SER A 395 24.33 1.78 -0.38
CA SER A 395 24.68 3.07 0.23
C SER A 395 24.13 4.26 -0.56
N ALA A 396 24.25 4.24 -1.90
CA ALA A 396 23.80 5.34 -2.77
C ALA A 396 22.27 5.52 -2.75
N PHE A 397 21.52 4.42 -2.62
CA PHE A 397 20.06 4.41 -2.60
C PHE A 397 19.47 4.29 -1.18
N ASP A 398 20.30 4.39 -0.14
CA ASP A 398 19.91 4.24 1.26
C ASP A 398 19.04 2.99 1.51
N VAL A 399 19.49 1.83 1.02
CA VAL A 399 18.84 0.54 1.25
C VAL A 399 19.29 -0.03 2.59
N ARG A 400 18.35 -0.36 3.48
CA ARG A 400 18.64 -0.86 4.81
C ARG A 400 17.92 -2.18 5.12
N PRO A 401 18.58 -3.12 5.84
CA PRO A 401 19.96 -3.03 6.35
C PRO A 401 20.98 -3.03 5.20
N ALA A 402 22.10 -2.31 5.36
CA ALA A 402 23.14 -2.19 4.34
C ALA A 402 24.02 -3.46 4.27
N GLU A 403 23.40 -4.61 4.14
CA GLU A 403 24.01 -5.94 4.13
C GLU A 403 23.74 -6.65 2.81
N PRO A 404 24.73 -6.72 1.88
CA PRO A 404 24.55 -7.31 0.55
C PRO A 404 24.10 -8.79 0.54
N GLY A 405 24.38 -9.53 1.61
CA GLY A 405 23.97 -10.91 1.77
C GLY A 405 22.58 -11.11 2.35
N TYR A 406 21.87 -10.02 2.70
CA TYR A 406 20.53 -10.09 3.25
C TYR A 406 19.51 -10.58 2.23
N ASP A 407 18.53 -11.38 2.65
CA ASP A 407 17.50 -11.87 1.75
C ASP A 407 16.60 -10.72 1.29
N TYR A 408 16.38 -10.61 -0.03
CA TYR A 408 15.58 -9.53 -0.59
C TYR A 408 14.15 -9.51 -0.02
N GLY A 409 13.53 -10.68 0.14
CA GLY A 409 12.17 -10.80 0.66
C GLY A 409 12.02 -10.37 2.12
N ALA A 410 13.12 -10.32 2.89
CA ALA A 410 13.12 -9.88 4.28
C ALA A 410 13.29 -8.36 4.44
N LEU A 411 13.57 -7.62 3.36
CA LEU A 411 13.59 -6.16 3.37
C LEU A 411 12.17 -5.59 3.55
N SER A 412 12.06 -4.41 4.17
CA SER A 412 10.80 -3.65 4.16
C SER A 412 10.42 -3.23 2.73
N GLY A 413 9.12 -2.98 2.49
CA GLY A 413 8.61 -2.60 1.17
C GLY A 413 9.36 -1.42 0.53
N GLY A 414 9.66 -0.38 1.29
CA GLY A 414 10.43 0.77 0.81
C GLY A 414 11.86 0.40 0.43
N ASN A 415 12.54 -0.46 1.23
CA ASN A 415 13.89 -0.93 0.91
C ASN A 415 13.91 -1.90 -0.27
N GLN A 416 12.90 -2.74 -0.43
CA GLN A 416 12.72 -3.57 -1.63
C GLN A 416 12.62 -2.69 -2.89
N GLN A 417 11.82 -1.63 -2.83
CA GLN A 417 11.62 -0.72 -3.96
C GLN A 417 12.89 0.07 -4.30
N LYS A 418 13.60 0.59 -3.28
CA LYS A 418 14.90 1.25 -3.47
C LYS A 418 15.94 0.31 -4.09
N ALA A 419 16.00 -0.94 -3.64
CA ALA A 419 16.88 -1.96 -4.23
C ALA A 419 16.52 -2.28 -5.68
N LEU A 420 15.23 -2.31 -6.01
CA LEU A 420 14.74 -2.54 -7.38
C LEU A 420 15.07 -1.35 -8.31
N LEU A 421 14.91 -0.12 -7.83
CA LEU A 421 15.36 1.07 -8.56
C LEU A 421 16.88 1.03 -8.79
N ALA A 422 17.67 0.76 -7.75
CA ALA A 422 19.13 0.64 -7.86
C ALA A 422 19.56 -0.47 -8.84
N LYS A 423 18.86 -1.62 -8.85
CA LYS A 423 19.04 -2.72 -9.80
C LYS A 423 19.00 -2.25 -11.25
N TRP A 424 18.04 -1.40 -11.60
CA TRP A 424 17.84 -0.95 -12.96
C TRP A 424 18.61 0.33 -13.30
N LEU A 425 18.67 1.29 -12.39
CA LEU A 425 19.35 2.56 -12.65
C LEU A 425 20.88 2.42 -12.79
N GLN A 426 21.50 1.37 -12.20
CA GLN A 426 22.91 1.08 -12.48
C GLN A 426 23.21 0.77 -13.96
N MET A 427 22.18 0.40 -14.73
CA MET A 427 22.31 0.13 -16.18
C MET A 427 22.19 1.41 -17.02
N SER A 428 21.95 2.56 -16.38
CA SER A 428 21.71 3.84 -17.08
C SER A 428 20.68 3.72 -18.20
N PRO A 429 19.44 3.29 -17.90
CA PRO A 429 18.44 3.05 -18.93
C PRO A 429 18.08 4.35 -19.66
N ARG A 430 17.86 4.26 -20.96
CA ARG A 430 17.36 5.36 -21.78
C ARG A 430 15.86 5.56 -21.59
N LEU A 431 15.13 4.45 -21.32
CA LEU A 431 13.71 4.43 -21.09
C LEU A 431 13.42 3.62 -19.81
N LEU A 432 12.86 4.30 -18.80
CA LEU A 432 12.47 3.70 -17.53
C LEU A 432 10.94 3.58 -17.47
N LEU A 433 10.46 2.36 -17.41
CA LEU A 433 9.05 2.02 -17.32
C LEU A 433 8.70 1.67 -15.87
N LEU A 434 7.74 2.37 -15.29
CA LEU A 434 7.33 2.21 -13.90
C LEU A 434 5.83 1.91 -13.84
N HIS A 435 5.44 0.93 -13.04
CA HIS A 435 4.05 0.69 -12.69
C HIS A 435 3.89 0.67 -11.18
N GLU A 436 3.10 1.60 -10.64
CA GLU A 436 2.85 1.81 -9.21
C GLU A 436 4.16 1.83 -8.37
N PRO A 437 5.11 2.73 -8.68
CA PRO A 437 6.45 2.66 -8.09
C PRO A 437 6.51 2.91 -6.58
N THR A 438 5.44 3.41 -5.97
CA THR A 438 5.39 3.66 -4.51
C THR A 438 4.31 2.86 -3.79
N GLN A 439 3.71 1.87 -4.44
CA GLN A 439 2.68 1.04 -3.81
C GLN A 439 3.23 0.29 -2.59
N GLY A 440 2.57 0.46 -1.43
CA GLY A 440 2.96 -0.18 -0.18
C GLY A 440 4.32 0.28 0.35
N VAL A 441 4.67 1.54 0.09
CA VAL A 441 5.88 2.22 0.56
C VAL A 441 5.48 3.32 1.54
N ASP A 442 6.23 3.45 2.63
CA ASP A 442 6.01 4.50 3.63
C ASP A 442 6.32 5.91 3.08
N VAL A 443 5.80 6.94 3.78
CA VAL A 443 5.88 8.34 3.34
C VAL A 443 7.33 8.80 3.15
N GLY A 444 8.26 8.39 4.02
CA GLY A 444 9.67 8.79 3.93
C GLY A 444 10.38 8.17 2.73
N ALA A 445 10.18 6.87 2.51
CA ALA A 445 10.75 6.19 1.36
C ALA A 445 10.11 6.66 0.03
N ARG A 446 8.82 7.03 0.04
CA ARG A 446 8.11 7.59 -1.12
C ARG A 446 8.80 8.84 -1.67
N GLN A 447 9.15 9.79 -0.80
CA GLN A 447 9.85 11.02 -1.22
C GLN A 447 11.24 10.74 -1.82
N GLN A 448 11.97 9.77 -1.26
CA GLN A 448 13.27 9.35 -1.80
C GLN A 448 13.11 8.69 -3.18
N ILE A 449 12.05 7.90 -3.40
CA ILE A 449 11.73 7.30 -4.69
C ILE A 449 11.39 8.39 -5.71
N PHE A 450 10.60 9.40 -5.36
CA PHE A 450 10.28 10.54 -6.21
C PHE A 450 11.54 11.29 -6.65
N ALA A 451 12.43 11.62 -5.69
CA ALA A 451 13.71 12.25 -5.98
C ALA A 451 14.59 11.39 -6.90
N THR A 452 14.59 10.07 -6.69
CA THR A 452 15.36 9.13 -7.52
C THR A 452 14.83 9.06 -8.95
N ILE A 453 13.50 9.01 -9.14
CA ILE A 453 12.86 9.00 -10.46
C ILE A 453 13.17 10.30 -11.20
N ARG A 454 13.03 11.44 -10.53
CA ARG A 454 13.29 12.75 -11.13
C ARG A 454 14.78 12.89 -11.50
N ALA A 455 15.70 12.50 -10.60
CA ALA A 455 17.13 12.51 -10.88
C ALA A 455 17.51 11.63 -12.09
N ALA A 456 16.83 10.51 -12.30
CA ALA A 456 17.03 9.69 -13.50
C ALA A 456 16.56 10.41 -14.77
N ALA A 457 15.44 11.14 -14.71
CA ALA A 457 14.94 11.94 -15.81
C ALA A 457 15.90 13.12 -16.09
N ASP A 458 16.33 13.85 -15.06
CA ASP A 458 17.29 14.97 -15.18
C ASP A 458 18.65 14.51 -15.74
N ALA A 459 19.01 13.24 -15.54
CA ALA A 459 20.18 12.61 -16.17
C ALA A 459 19.94 12.18 -17.63
N GLY A 460 18.77 12.48 -18.20
CA GLY A 460 18.41 12.27 -19.61
C GLY A 460 17.65 10.98 -19.90
N ALA A 461 17.19 10.22 -18.89
CA ALA A 461 16.28 9.11 -19.13
C ALA A 461 14.86 9.63 -19.43
N SER A 462 14.15 9.00 -20.36
CA SER A 462 12.70 9.19 -20.49
C SER A 462 12.00 8.20 -19.55
N VAL A 463 11.04 8.68 -18.78
CA VAL A 463 10.33 7.86 -17.78
C VAL A 463 8.85 7.78 -18.14
N VAL A 464 8.30 6.56 -18.13
CA VAL A 464 6.86 6.32 -18.20
C VAL A 464 6.43 5.81 -16.83
N CYS A 465 5.53 6.54 -16.16
CA CYS A 465 5.00 6.21 -14.84
C CYS A 465 3.51 5.93 -14.92
N ALA A 466 3.13 4.66 -14.95
CA ALA A 466 1.74 4.23 -14.85
C ALA A 466 1.33 4.15 -13.37
N SER A 467 0.33 4.94 -12.95
CA SER A 467 -0.14 4.92 -11.56
C SER A 467 -1.60 5.31 -11.44
N SER A 468 -2.26 4.75 -10.43
CA SER A 468 -3.59 5.14 -9.95
C SER A 468 -3.52 6.24 -8.88
N ASP A 469 -2.33 6.55 -8.37
CA ASP A 469 -2.07 7.61 -7.40
C ASP A 469 -1.91 8.97 -8.10
N TYR A 470 -2.99 9.75 -8.12
CA TYR A 470 -3.02 11.06 -8.78
C TYR A 470 -2.08 12.07 -8.12
N GLU A 471 -1.84 11.97 -6.81
CA GLU A 471 -0.92 12.84 -6.09
C GLU A 471 0.53 12.57 -6.50
N GLN A 472 0.90 11.28 -6.61
CA GLN A 472 2.18 10.88 -7.15
C GLN A 472 2.40 11.46 -8.55
N LEU A 473 1.42 11.29 -9.45
CA LEU A 473 1.53 11.80 -10.82
C LEU A 473 1.64 13.32 -10.85
N ALA A 474 0.83 14.02 -10.06
CA ALA A 474 0.89 15.49 -9.96
C ALA A 474 2.25 15.98 -9.43
N THR A 475 2.91 15.17 -8.57
CA THR A 475 4.19 15.54 -7.96
C THR A 475 5.38 15.34 -8.90
N ILE A 476 5.43 14.22 -9.65
CA ILE A 476 6.64 13.85 -10.39
C ILE A 476 6.53 13.98 -11.91
N CYS A 477 5.31 14.03 -12.48
CA CYS A 477 5.13 14.02 -13.93
C CYS A 477 5.10 15.42 -14.53
N ASP A 478 5.70 15.55 -15.70
CA ASP A 478 5.67 16.76 -16.52
C ASP A 478 4.38 16.81 -17.35
N ARG A 479 3.89 15.62 -17.75
CA ARG A 479 2.69 15.43 -18.56
C ARG A 479 1.99 14.13 -18.15
N VAL A 480 0.67 14.07 -18.27
CA VAL A 480 -0.16 12.92 -17.91
C VAL A 480 -1.13 12.58 -19.03
N LEU A 481 -1.15 11.32 -19.48
CA LEU A 481 -2.13 10.77 -20.40
C LEU A 481 -3.21 10.04 -19.60
N VAL A 482 -4.46 10.47 -19.77
CA VAL A 482 -5.62 9.85 -19.12
C VAL A 482 -6.28 8.86 -20.06
N PHE A 483 -6.41 7.63 -19.62
CA PHE A 483 -6.94 6.51 -20.38
C PHE A 483 -8.44 6.31 -20.12
N GLY A 484 -9.15 5.96 -21.19
CA GLY A 484 -10.52 5.48 -21.16
C GLY A 484 -10.74 4.33 -22.13
N ARG A 485 -11.21 3.17 -21.66
CA ARG A 485 -11.50 1.99 -22.50
C ARG A 485 -10.39 1.55 -23.46
N GLY A 486 -9.17 1.60 -23.00
CA GLY A 486 -7.99 1.19 -23.76
C GLY A 486 -7.39 2.24 -24.69
N ARG A 487 -7.88 3.46 -24.69
CA ARG A 487 -7.40 4.57 -25.53
C ARG A 487 -6.99 5.76 -24.68
N VAL A 488 -6.09 6.59 -25.23
CA VAL A 488 -5.80 7.90 -24.64
C VAL A 488 -7.01 8.82 -24.90
N GLY A 489 -7.66 9.28 -23.85
CA GLY A 489 -8.80 10.19 -23.93
C GLY A 489 -8.42 11.65 -23.79
N ARG A 490 -7.48 11.96 -22.88
CA ARG A 490 -7.04 13.32 -22.57
C ARG A 490 -5.55 13.37 -22.28
N GLU A 491 -4.96 14.53 -22.48
CA GLU A 491 -3.59 14.87 -22.10
C GLU A 491 -3.61 16.10 -21.20
N LEU A 492 -2.87 16.05 -20.09
CA LEU A 492 -2.62 17.15 -19.17
C LEU A 492 -1.13 17.47 -19.21
N ALA A 493 -0.74 18.73 -19.19
CA ALA A 493 0.67 19.14 -19.19
C ALA A 493 0.87 20.42 -18.37
N GLY A 494 2.09 20.62 -17.84
CA GLY A 494 2.49 21.79 -17.10
C GLY A 494 1.63 22.06 -15.86
N GLU A 495 1.02 23.25 -15.75
CA GLU A 495 0.21 23.65 -14.58
C GLU A 495 -1.11 22.88 -14.44
N ASP A 496 -1.60 22.27 -15.51
CA ASP A 496 -2.81 21.43 -15.47
C ASP A 496 -2.58 20.06 -14.83
N VAL A 497 -1.32 19.63 -14.60
CA VAL A 497 -0.98 18.38 -13.94
C VAL A 497 -1.13 18.55 -12.43
N THR A 498 -2.39 18.53 -11.96
CA THR A 498 -2.77 18.58 -10.54
C THR A 498 -3.63 17.39 -10.17
N LYS A 499 -3.61 16.99 -8.87
CA LYS A 499 -4.40 15.87 -8.35
C LYS A 499 -5.88 15.96 -8.77
N ASP A 500 -6.48 17.13 -8.58
CA ASP A 500 -7.90 17.36 -8.84
C ASP A 500 -8.25 17.30 -10.32
N ARG A 501 -7.41 17.94 -11.17
CA ARG A 501 -7.58 17.89 -12.62
C ARG A 501 -7.44 16.48 -13.19
N ILE A 502 -6.45 15.72 -12.71
CA ILE A 502 -6.26 14.31 -13.11
C ILE A 502 -7.50 13.51 -12.73
N ALA A 503 -7.99 13.65 -11.49
CA ALA A 503 -9.20 12.97 -11.03
C ALA A 503 -10.42 13.32 -11.89
N GLU A 504 -10.67 14.61 -12.13
CA GLU A 504 -11.78 15.10 -12.97
C GLU A 504 -11.74 14.46 -14.36
N GLN A 505 -10.57 14.45 -15.01
CA GLN A 505 -10.42 13.91 -16.36
C GLN A 505 -10.56 12.38 -16.41
N CYS A 506 -10.16 11.66 -15.37
CA CYS A 506 -10.39 10.22 -15.27
C CYS A 506 -11.89 9.88 -15.23
N TYR A 507 -12.69 10.64 -14.46
CA TYR A 507 -14.14 10.45 -14.42
C TYR A 507 -14.81 10.90 -15.73
N ALA A 508 -14.38 12.00 -16.36
CA ALA A 508 -14.88 12.44 -17.64
C ALA A 508 -14.64 11.41 -18.75
N ALA A 509 -13.42 10.87 -18.85
CA ALA A 509 -13.07 9.83 -19.82
C ALA A 509 -13.90 8.55 -19.67
N ALA A 510 -14.40 8.26 -18.46
CA ALA A 510 -15.28 7.13 -18.21
C ALA A 510 -16.74 7.42 -18.62
N THR A 511 -17.21 8.67 -18.53
CA THR A 511 -18.59 9.08 -18.85
C THR A 511 -18.81 9.39 -20.33
N ASP A 512 -17.87 10.03 -21.01
CA ASP A 512 -17.94 10.31 -22.47
C ASP A 512 -18.12 9.02 -23.28
N ALA A 513 -17.73 7.91 -22.73
CA ALA A 513 -17.85 6.60 -23.29
C ALA A 513 -19.26 5.93 -23.12
N ARG A 514 -20.20 6.53 -22.34
CA ARG A 514 -21.58 6.04 -22.22
C ARG A 514 -22.52 6.63 -23.28
N GLY A 515 -22.12 7.75 -23.92
CA GLY A 515 -22.94 8.43 -24.93
C GLY A 515 -22.71 7.98 -26.38
N ALA A 516 -21.81 7.02 -26.63
CA ALA A 516 -21.46 6.54 -27.96
C ALA A 516 -21.73 5.03 -28.17
N ALA A 517 -22.62 4.43 -27.36
CA ALA A 517 -23.04 3.03 -27.50
C ALA A 517 -24.50 2.93 -27.96
#